data_d9d94d80aa8894eee53d6bf735008355
#
_entry.id   d9d94d80aa8894eee53d6bf735008355
#
_cell.length_a   1.000
_cell.length_b   1.000
_cell.length_c   1.000
_cell.angle_alpha   90.00
_cell.angle_beta   90.00
_cell.angle_gamma   90.00
#
_symmetry.space_group_name_H-M   'P 1'
#
loop_
_entity.id
_entity.type
_entity.pdbx_description
1 polymer ?
#
loop_
_entity_poly.entity_id
_entity_poly.type
_entity_poly.pdbx_seq_one_letter_code
_entity_poly.pdbx_strand_id
1 'polypeptide(L)'
;SPNDSKEAKIILAYPEDGKWKVRTLAELPFVHRFDIISRNGVNYVIACTLKSGHEYKEDWRSPGKIQVCVLPEDLSSVDEEHPLQFEVLKEGLLKNHGYCKAEVDGVLRSYVAANEGVFECIPPESEEGTWEIKQILDEASSDMAFADFDNDGELEMLTISPFHGEK
;
A
#
# COMPACT_ATOMS: atom_id res chain seq x y z
N SER A 1 -7.02 15.00 9.53
CA SER A 1 -5.60 14.59 9.58
C SER A 1 -5.51 13.11 9.23
N PRO A 2 -4.49 12.65 8.48
CA PRO A 2 -4.30 11.22 8.18
C PRO A 2 -4.29 10.33 9.43
N ASN A 3 -3.84 10.88 10.56
CA ASN A 3 -3.81 10.17 11.84
C ASN A 3 -5.19 9.95 12.47
N ASP A 4 -6.23 10.63 11.98
CA ASP A 4 -7.59 10.55 12.52
C ASP A 4 -8.58 9.87 11.57
N SER A 5 -8.08 9.31 10.44
CA SER A 5 -8.91 8.80 9.34
C SER A 5 -9.53 7.43 9.64
N LYS A 6 -10.36 7.34 10.70
CA LYS A 6 -11.13 6.12 11.02
C LYS A 6 -12.16 5.78 9.94
N GLU A 7 -12.59 6.77 9.15
CA GLU A 7 -13.61 6.66 8.09
C GLU A 7 -12.97 6.71 6.70
N ALA A 8 -11.65 6.44 6.60
CA ALA A 8 -10.98 6.44 5.31
C ALA A 8 -11.50 5.33 4.40
N LYS A 9 -11.67 5.66 3.12
CA LYS A 9 -12.25 4.80 2.10
C LYS A 9 -11.40 4.82 0.85
N ILE A 10 -11.44 3.75 0.09
CA ILE A 10 -11.04 3.75 -1.32
C ILE A 10 -12.30 4.01 -2.15
N ILE A 11 -12.25 5.02 -3.01
CA ILE A 11 -13.36 5.42 -3.86
C ILE A 11 -12.97 5.35 -5.33
N LEU A 12 -13.95 5.03 -6.18
CA LEU A 12 -13.88 5.22 -7.62
C LEU A 12 -14.52 6.56 -7.96
N ALA A 13 -13.77 7.43 -8.65
CA ALA A 13 -14.31 8.63 -9.26
C ALA A 13 -14.37 8.43 -10.78
N TYR A 14 -15.53 8.66 -11.40
CA TYR A 14 -15.75 8.47 -12.83
C TYR A 14 -16.60 9.59 -13.42
N PRO A 15 -16.40 9.94 -14.72
CA PRO A 15 -17.23 10.94 -15.38
C PRO A 15 -18.57 10.37 -15.81
N GLU A 16 -19.65 11.08 -15.50
CA GLU A 16 -21.02 10.79 -15.95
C GLU A 16 -21.76 12.10 -16.18
N ASP A 17 -22.36 12.27 -17.36
CA ASP A 17 -23.10 13.47 -17.76
C ASP A 17 -22.33 14.80 -17.55
N GLY A 18 -21.03 14.79 -17.82
CA GLY A 18 -20.15 15.96 -17.66
C GLY A 18 -19.81 16.33 -16.21
N LYS A 19 -20.11 15.47 -15.25
CA LYS A 19 -19.80 15.61 -13.83
C LYS A 19 -19.02 14.41 -13.30
N TRP A 20 -18.22 14.63 -12.28
CA TRP A 20 -17.59 13.54 -11.54
C TRP A 20 -18.59 12.92 -10.57
N LYS A 21 -18.77 11.63 -10.66
CA LYS A 21 -19.47 10.79 -9.67
C LYS A 21 -18.46 10.03 -8.85
N VAL A 22 -18.85 9.67 -7.65
CA VAL A 22 -18.01 8.86 -6.76
C VAL A 22 -18.79 7.68 -6.21
N ARG A 23 -18.09 6.57 -6.04
CA ARG A 23 -18.62 5.35 -5.43
C ARG A 23 -17.58 4.76 -4.51
N THR A 24 -17.99 4.31 -3.34
CA THR A 24 -17.10 3.60 -2.39
C THR A 24 -16.80 2.21 -2.91
N LEU A 25 -15.53 1.86 -2.99
CA LEU A 25 -15.07 0.51 -3.33
C LEU A 25 -14.72 -0.31 -2.09
N ALA A 26 -14.20 0.31 -1.04
CA ALA A 26 -13.94 -0.33 0.24
C ALA A 26 -13.84 0.71 1.36
N GLU A 27 -14.27 0.35 2.55
CA GLU A 27 -13.92 1.04 3.78
C GLU A 27 -12.60 0.48 4.28
N LEU A 28 -11.59 1.34 4.43
CA LEU A 28 -10.25 0.92 4.84
C LEU A 28 -9.70 1.92 5.87
N PRO A 29 -10.13 1.79 7.13
CA PRO A 29 -9.73 2.70 8.21
C PRO A 29 -8.21 2.92 8.26
N PHE A 30 -7.81 4.19 8.36
CA PHE A 30 -6.42 4.62 8.41
C PHE A 30 -5.59 4.33 7.16
N VAL A 31 -6.20 3.99 6.02
CA VAL A 31 -5.44 3.88 4.77
C VAL A 31 -4.72 5.20 4.46
N HIS A 32 -3.44 5.10 4.13
CA HIS A 32 -2.58 6.25 3.90
C HIS A 32 -1.91 6.21 2.53
N ARG A 33 -1.49 5.03 2.11
CA ARG A 33 -0.95 4.77 0.77
C ARG A 33 -1.70 3.62 0.15
N PHE A 34 -1.94 3.70 -1.14
CA PHE A 34 -2.38 2.57 -1.95
C PHE A 34 -1.87 2.73 -3.38
N ASP A 35 -1.79 1.63 -4.09
CA ASP A 35 -1.48 1.63 -5.52
C ASP A 35 -2.14 0.43 -6.20
N ILE A 36 -2.15 0.48 -7.53
CA ILE A 36 -2.56 -0.63 -8.38
C ILE A 36 -1.31 -1.14 -9.08
N ILE A 37 -1.05 -2.43 -8.96
CA ILE A 37 0.02 -3.11 -9.67
C ILE A 37 -0.54 -4.29 -10.44
N SER A 38 0.13 -4.64 -11.54
CA SER A 38 -0.35 -5.68 -12.45
C SER A 38 0.73 -6.74 -12.67
N ARG A 39 0.32 -7.99 -12.75
CA ARG A 39 1.16 -9.11 -13.17
C ARG A 39 0.34 -10.07 -14.02
N ASN A 40 0.87 -10.46 -15.19
CA ASN A 40 0.23 -11.40 -16.12
C ASN A 40 -1.23 -11.06 -16.47
N GLY A 41 -1.56 -9.76 -16.56
CA GLY A 41 -2.91 -9.28 -16.87
C GLY A 41 -3.86 -9.20 -15.68
N VAL A 42 -3.46 -9.65 -14.49
CA VAL A 42 -4.23 -9.49 -13.26
C VAL A 42 -3.85 -8.16 -12.58
N ASN A 43 -4.86 -7.40 -12.17
CA ASN A 43 -4.68 -6.18 -11.40
C ASN A 43 -4.89 -6.44 -9.91
N TYR A 44 -4.03 -5.88 -9.10
CA TYR A 44 -4.08 -5.97 -7.64
C TYR A 44 -4.07 -4.58 -7.03
N VAL A 45 -4.82 -4.39 -5.96
CA VAL A 45 -4.67 -3.23 -5.08
C VAL A 45 -3.80 -3.65 -3.90
N ILE A 46 -2.77 -2.85 -3.62
CA ILE A 46 -2.01 -2.91 -2.37
C ILE A 46 -2.29 -1.64 -1.59
N ALA A 47 -2.60 -1.77 -0.31
CA ALA A 47 -2.96 -0.66 0.55
C ALA A 47 -2.25 -0.76 1.91
N CYS A 48 -1.73 0.38 2.37
CA CYS A 48 -1.01 0.49 3.62
C CYS A 48 -1.80 1.37 4.58
N THR A 49 -2.13 0.84 5.75
CA THR A 49 -2.75 1.61 6.82
C THR A 49 -1.69 2.12 7.78
N LEU A 50 -1.76 3.39 8.13
CA LEU A 50 -0.79 4.05 8.99
C LEU A 50 -0.79 3.50 10.42
N LYS A 51 -1.96 3.09 10.88
CA LYS A 51 -2.25 2.43 12.16
C LYS A 51 -3.53 1.61 12.05
N SER A 52 -3.86 0.84 13.07
CA SER A 52 -5.11 0.05 13.11
C SER A 52 -6.14 0.61 14.10
N GLY A 53 -5.76 1.59 14.91
CA GLY A 53 -6.62 2.24 15.90
C GLY A 53 -5.89 3.32 16.68
N HIS A 54 -6.62 4.09 17.47
CA HIS A 54 -6.06 5.05 18.43
C HIS A 54 -7.13 5.48 19.46
N GLU A 55 -6.70 5.86 20.64
CA GLU A 55 -7.52 6.54 21.65
C GLU A 55 -7.44 8.06 21.50
N TYR A 56 -6.25 8.55 21.11
CA TYR A 56 -5.96 9.97 20.83
C TYR A 56 -5.04 10.08 19.60
N LYS A 57 -4.92 11.26 19.04
CA LYS A 57 -4.24 11.50 17.75
C LYS A 57 -2.82 10.92 17.67
N GLU A 58 -2.02 11.12 18.70
CA GLU A 58 -0.62 10.66 18.76
C GLU A 58 -0.45 9.27 19.38
N ASP A 59 -1.53 8.50 19.45
CA ASP A 59 -1.48 7.11 19.88
C ASP A 59 -1.02 6.20 18.76
N TRP A 60 0.14 5.60 18.92
CA TRP A 60 0.79 4.68 17.97
C TRP A 60 0.83 3.24 18.46
N ARG A 61 0.11 2.89 19.52
CA ARG A 61 0.12 1.53 20.11
C ARG A 61 -0.53 0.48 19.22
N SER A 62 -1.32 0.90 18.23
CA SER A 62 -2.00 0.02 17.29
C SER A 62 -1.37 0.16 15.91
N PRO A 63 -0.34 -0.67 15.59
CA PRO A 63 0.40 -0.57 14.34
C PRO A 63 -0.48 -0.84 13.11
N GLY A 64 -0.01 -0.35 11.98
CA GLY A 64 -0.66 -0.53 10.69
C GLY A 64 -0.39 -1.88 10.04
N LYS A 65 -0.86 -2.01 8.81
CA LYS A 65 -0.79 -3.26 8.01
C LYS A 65 -0.62 -2.96 6.53
N ILE A 66 -0.12 -3.97 5.83
CA ILE A 66 -0.21 -4.06 4.37
C ILE A 66 -1.39 -4.98 4.06
N GLN A 67 -2.28 -4.53 3.21
CA GLN A 67 -3.46 -5.26 2.79
C GLN A 67 -3.54 -5.27 1.26
N VAL A 68 -4.03 -6.35 0.71
CA VAL A 68 -4.08 -6.58 -0.74
C VAL A 68 -5.42 -7.14 -1.15
N CYS A 69 -5.82 -6.87 -2.38
CA CYS A 69 -6.95 -7.56 -3.00
C CYS A 69 -6.75 -7.65 -4.52
N VAL A 70 -7.42 -8.59 -5.15
CA VAL A 70 -7.60 -8.59 -6.61
C VAL A 70 -8.54 -7.44 -6.96
N LEU A 71 -8.17 -6.64 -7.96
CA LEU A 71 -9.02 -5.61 -8.54
C LEU A 71 -9.75 -6.20 -9.74
N PRO A 72 -11.08 -6.40 -9.68
CA PRO A 72 -11.84 -6.92 -10.81
C PRO A 72 -11.72 -6.01 -12.04
N GLU A 73 -11.74 -6.59 -13.24
CA GLU A 73 -11.82 -5.81 -14.49
C GLU A 73 -13.10 -4.99 -14.58
N ASP A 74 -14.22 -5.55 -14.14
CA ASP A 74 -15.51 -4.88 -14.05
C ASP A 74 -15.83 -4.46 -12.62
N LEU A 75 -15.76 -3.17 -12.36
CA LEU A 75 -16.10 -2.58 -11.07
C LEU A 75 -17.58 -2.22 -10.92
N SER A 76 -18.43 -2.50 -11.91
CA SER A 76 -19.85 -2.08 -11.88
C SER A 76 -20.63 -2.69 -10.71
N SER A 77 -20.22 -3.88 -10.26
CA SER A 77 -20.84 -4.61 -9.15
C SER A 77 -20.19 -4.32 -7.79
N VAL A 78 -19.14 -3.49 -7.75
CA VAL A 78 -18.45 -3.14 -6.50
C VAL A 78 -19.04 -1.85 -5.95
N ASP A 79 -19.59 -1.92 -4.73
CA ASP A 79 -20.23 -0.80 -4.03
C ASP A 79 -20.11 -0.99 -2.50
N GLU A 80 -20.84 -0.18 -1.72
CA GLU A 80 -20.84 -0.28 -0.24
C GLU A 80 -21.47 -1.58 0.29
N GLU A 81 -22.38 -2.21 -0.49
CA GLU A 81 -22.99 -3.49 -0.11
C GLU A 81 -22.12 -4.68 -0.53
N HIS A 82 -21.33 -4.51 -1.60
CA HIS A 82 -20.43 -5.51 -2.17
C HIS A 82 -19.02 -4.94 -2.34
N PRO A 83 -18.32 -4.59 -1.23
CA PRO A 83 -17.02 -3.93 -1.32
C PRO A 83 -15.91 -4.89 -1.75
N LEU A 84 -14.80 -4.31 -2.22
CA LEU A 84 -13.55 -5.06 -2.42
C LEU A 84 -13.12 -5.73 -1.11
N GLN A 85 -12.77 -7.00 -1.20
CA GLN A 85 -12.36 -7.80 -0.05
C GLN A 85 -10.84 -7.79 0.08
N PHE A 86 -10.34 -7.09 1.08
CA PHE A 86 -8.92 -7.02 1.39
C PHE A 86 -8.50 -8.14 2.33
N GLU A 87 -7.40 -8.78 2.02
CA GLU A 87 -6.69 -9.69 2.92
C GLU A 87 -5.45 -9.01 3.50
N VAL A 88 -5.07 -9.40 4.71
CA VAL A 88 -3.87 -8.88 5.38
C VAL A 88 -2.64 -9.64 4.90
N LEU A 89 -1.73 -8.95 4.21
CA LEU A 89 -0.45 -9.50 3.81
C LEU A 89 0.57 -9.46 4.95
N LYS A 90 0.59 -8.36 5.71
CA LYS A 90 1.45 -8.17 6.88
C LYS A 90 0.84 -7.18 7.85
N GLU A 91 0.99 -7.45 9.12
CA GLU A 91 0.58 -6.55 10.21
C GLU A 91 1.75 -6.25 11.15
N GLY A 92 1.51 -5.40 12.15
CA GLY A 92 2.53 -5.03 13.12
C GLY A 92 3.51 -3.97 12.61
N LEU A 93 3.12 -3.14 11.63
CA LEU A 93 3.94 -2.12 11.02
C LEU A 93 3.66 -0.75 11.65
N LEU A 94 4.56 -0.31 12.51
CA LEU A 94 4.45 0.99 13.19
C LEU A 94 4.83 2.12 12.22
N LYS A 95 3.99 3.17 12.18
CA LYS A 95 4.21 4.31 11.29
C LYS A 95 4.39 3.88 9.82
N ASN A 96 3.55 2.97 9.35
CA ASN A 96 3.57 2.41 8.00
C ASN A 96 3.21 3.48 6.97
N HIS A 97 4.21 4.23 6.49
CA HIS A 97 4.05 5.49 5.77
C HIS A 97 4.57 5.46 4.34
N GLY A 98 5.77 4.92 4.11
CA GLY A 98 6.43 4.97 2.82
C GLY A 98 5.89 3.93 1.84
N TYR A 99 5.81 4.31 0.58
CA TYR A 99 5.42 3.42 -0.50
C TYR A 99 6.08 3.85 -1.82
N CYS A 100 6.64 2.90 -2.53
CA CYS A 100 6.97 3.06 -3.94
C CYS A 100 6.82 1.73 -4.69
N LYS A 101 6.97 1.76 -6.01
CA LYS A 101 7.04 0.57 -6.86
C LYS A 101 8.23 0.65 -7.78
N ALA A 102 8.81 -0.49 -8.09
CA ALA A 102 9.88 -0.63 -9.09
C ALA A 102 9.73 -1.95 -9.84
N GLU A 103 10.22 -1.98 -11.06
CA GLU A 103 10.28 -3.20 -11.85
C GLU A 103 11.63 -3.88 -11.63
N VAL A 104 11.61 -5.14 -11.23
CA VAL A 104 12.79 -5.97 -11.05
C VAL A 104 12.55 -7.30 -11.75
N ASP A 105 13.46 -7.68 -12.64
CA ASP A 105 13.36 -8.90 -13.47
C ASP A 105 12.05 -8.99 -14.27
N GLY A 106 11.55 -7.85 -14.77
CA GLY A 106 10.30 -7.78 -15.53
C GLY A 106 9.01 -7.92 -14.67
N VAL A 107 9.13 -7.89 -13.35
CA VAL A 107 8.00 -7.95 -12.42
C VAL A 107 7.89 -6.64 -11.66
N LEU A 108 6.74 -5.98 -11.76
CA LEU A 108 6.45 -4.80 -10.97
C LEU A 108 6.19 -5.21 -9.51
N ARG A 109 7.03 -4.71 -8.61
CA ARG A 109 6.99 -4.99 -7.18
C ARG A 109 6.63 -3.74 -6.38
N SER A 110 5.99 -3.92 -5.25
CA SER A 110 5.71 -2.84 -4.29
C SER A 110 6.69 -2.88 -3.14
N TYR A 111 7.07 -1.71 -2.66
CA TYR A 111 7.96 -1.53 -1.51
C TYR A 111 7.28 -0.67 -0.47
N VAL A 112 7.28 -1.13 0.76
CA VAL A 112 6.59 -0.48 1.88
C VAL A 112 7.57 -0.22 3.00
N ALA A 113 7.61 1.03 3.50
CA ALA A 113 8.48 1.44 4.59
C ALA A 113 7.69 1.73 5.86
N ALA A 114 8.23 1.23 6.95
CA ALA A 114 7.71 1.38 8.31
C ALA A 114 8.87 1.50 9.31
N ASN A 115 8.54 1.62 10.58
CA ASN A 115 9.55 1.66 11.66
C ASN A 115 10.34 0.34 11.77
N GLU A 116 9.75 -0.76 11.33
CA GLU A 116 10.36 -2.10 11.30
C GLU A 116 11.30 -2.30 10.10
N GLY A 117 11.33 -1.38 9.14
CA GLY A 117 12.18 -1.45 7.96
C GLY A 117 11.43 -1.34 6.64
N VAL A 118 12.03 -1.87 5.57
CA VAL A 118 11.47 -1.87 4.21
C VAL A 118 11.12 -3.30 3.80
N PHE A 119 9.91 -3.46 3.27
CA PHE A 119 9.34 -4.73 2.82
C PHE A 119 9.07 -4.70 1.33
N GLU A 120 9.63 -5.65 0.60
CA GLU A 120 9.32 -5.95 -0.78
C GLU A 120 8.08 -6.85 -0.82
N CYS A 121 7.09 -6.48 -1.63
CA CYS A 121 5.85 -7.22 -1.84
C CYS A 121 5.73 -7.57 -3.32
N ILE A 122 5.72 -8.86 -3.65
CA ILE A 122 5.68 -9.37 -5.01
C ILE A 122 4.29 -9.92 -5.28
N PRO A 123 3.54 -9.40 -6.28
CA PRO A 123 2.20 -9.89 -6.59
C PRO A 123 2.27 -11.32 -7.14
N PRO A 124 1.24 -12.14 -6.91
CA PRO A 124 1.16 -13.49 -7.44
C PRO A 124 1.02 -13.50 -8.97
N GLU A 125 1.32 -14.63 -9.59
CA GLU A 125 1.23 -14.82 -11.05
C GLU A 125 -0.21 -14.94 -11.56
N SER A 126 -1.15 -15.24 -10.68
CA SER A 126 -2.58 -15.40 -10.96
C SER A 126 -3.41 -14.95 -9.76
N GLU A 127 -4.71 -14.73 -9.96
CA GLU A 127 -5.64 -14.31 -8.92
C GLU A 127 -5.67 -15.25 -7.69
N GLU A 128 -5.49 -16.56 -7.92
CA GLU A 128 -5.50 -17.60 -6.88
C GLU A 128 -4.13 -17.81 -6.23
N GLY A 129 -3.12 -17.08 -6.70
CA GLY A 129 -1.75 -17.19 -6.20
C GLY A 129 -1.56 -16.52 -4.85
N THR A 130 -0.38 -16.72 -4.28
CA THR A 130 0.02 -16.15 -2.99
C THR A 130 1.05 -15.04 -3.21
N TRP A 131 0.86 -13.91 -2.52
CA TRP A 131 1.85 -12.85 -2.45
C TRP A 131 3.12 -13.32 -1.75
N GLU A 132 4.26 -12.92 -2.27
CA GLU A 132 5.52 -13.03 -1.56
C GLU A 132 5.82 -11.72 -0.84
N ILE A 133 6.31 -11.81 0.40
CA ILE A 133 6.76 -10.65 1.16
C ILE A 133 8.13 -10.93 1.77
N LYS A 134 9.05 -9.98 1.61
CA LYS A 134 10.42 -10.09 2.09
C LYS A 134 10.86 -8.78 2.72
N GLN A 135 11.43 -8.84 3.91
CA GLN A 135 12.12 -7.69 4.49
C GLN A 135 13.49 -7.54 3.83
N ILE A 136 13.74 -6.39 3.19
CA ILE A 136 14.97 -6.09 2.47
C ILE A 136 15.89 -5.12 3.21
N LEU A 137 15.35 -4.38 4.16
CA LEU A 137 16.12 -3.50 5.06
C LEU A 137 15.53 -3.59 6.47
N ASP A 138 16.40 -3.74 7.48
CA ASP A 138 16.06 -3.82 8.90
C ASP A 138 16.47 -2.51 9.62
N GLU A 139 16.04 -1.39 9.05
CA GLU A 139 16.26 -0.03 9.58
C GLU A 139 15.01 0.79 9.41
N ALA A 140 14.60 1.52 10.45
CA ALA A 140 13.41 2.36 10.42
C ALA A 140 13.46 3.33 9.24
N SER A 141 12.45 3.26 8.38
CA SER A 141 12.37 4.05 7.16
C SER A 141 11.01 4.71 7.02
N SER A 142 11.00 5.95 6.52
CA SER A 142 9.77 6.70 6.35
C SER A 142 9.29 6.81 4.90
N ASP A 143 10.20 6.78 3.95
CA ASP A 143 9.91 6.75 2.52
C ASP A 143 11.13 6.27 1.75
N MET A 144 10.96 5.86 0.47
CA MET A 144 12.07 5.37 -0.35
C MET A 144 11.83 5.64 -1.84
N ALA A 145 12.93 5.58 -2.58
CA ALA A 145 12.95 5.58 -4.04
C ALA A 145 14.02 4.61 -4.54
N PHE A 146 13.78 4.02 -5.70
CA PHE A 146 14.72 3.13 -6.37
C PHE A 146 15.20 3.73 -7.68
N ALA A 147 16.49 3.63 -7.95
CA ALA A 147 17.11 3.93 -9.22
C ALA A 147 18.46 3.23 -9.32
N ASP A 148 18.94 3.02 -10.54
CA ASP A 148 20.33 2.64 -10.81
C ASP A 148 21.19 3.92 -10.71
N PHE A 149 21.80 4.14 -9.55
CA PHE A 149 22.53 5.38 -9.26
C PHE A 149 23.97 5.34 -9.75
N ASP A 150 24.55 4.17 -9.96
CA ASP A 150 25.93 4.00 -10.41
C ASP A 150 26.06 3.46 -11.84
N ASN A 151 24.94 3.18 -12.50
CA ASN A 151 24.81 2.68 -13.87
C ASN A 151 25.42 1.29 -14.07
N ASP A 152 25.27 0.41 -13.08
CA ASP A 152 25.70 -0.99 -13.19
C ASP A 152 24.58 -1.94 -13.66
N GLY A 153 23.34 -1.42 -13.76
CA GLY A 153 22.15 -2.15 -14.23
C GLY A 153 21.31 -2.74 -13.09
N GLU A 154 21.74 -2.61 -11.84
CA GLU A 154 20.97 -2.98 -10.65
C GLU A 154 20.27 -1.76 -10.07
N LEU A 155 19.26 -1.97 -9.23
CA LEU A 155 18.55 -0.87 -8.57
C LEU A 155 19.02 -0.72 -7.13
N GLU A 156 19.54 0.44 -6.80
CA GLU A 156 19.78 0.84 -5.41
C GLU A 156 18.55 1.53 -4.83
N MET A 157 18.46 1.49 -3.51
CA MET A 157 17.42 2.16 -2.74
C MET A 157 17.97 3.36 -1.96
N LEU A 158 17.37 4.52 -2.18
CA LEU A 158 17.54 5.69 -1.35
C LEU A 158 16.34 5.81 -0.39
N THR A 159 16.60 5.93 0.92
CA THR A 159 15.54 6.00 1.93
C THR A 159 15.76 7.14 2.91
N ILE A 160 14.68 7.55 3.59
CA ILE A 160 14.67 8.57 4.64
C ILE A 160 14.52 7.86 5.99
N SER A 161 15.47 8.06 6.88
CA SER A 161 15.47 7.53 8.25
C SER A 161 15.97 8.61 9.23
N PRO A 162 15.40 8.72 10.43
CA PRO A 162 14.18 8.08 10.93
C PRO A 162 12.88 8.75 10.46
N PHE A 163 11.75 8.13 10.78
CA PHE A 163 10.41 8.63 10.45
C PHE A 163 10.16 10.01 11.10
N HIS A 164 9.84 11.02 10.24
CA HIS A 164 9.54 12.40 10.65
C HIS A 164 10.57 13.05 11.59
N GLY A 165 11.86 12.73 11.40
CA GLY A 165 12.93 13.50 12.02
C GLY A 165 12.86 13.53 13.54
N GLU A 166 12.76 12.39 14.18
CA GLU A 166 12.99 12.33 15.62
C GLU A 166 14.35 12.92 15.97
N LYS A 167 14.35 13.87 16.89
CA LYS A 167 15.55 14.61 17.32
C LYS A 167 16.45 13.76 18.18
#